data_171b83d4270180c5b56cee47f5a6f12b
#
_entry.id   171b83d4270180c5b56cee47f5a6f12b
#
_cell.length_a   1.000
_cell.length_b   1.000
_cell.length_c   1.000
_cell.angle_alpha   90.00
_cell.angle_beta   90.00
_cell.angle_gamma   90.00
#
_symmetry.space_group_name_H-M   'P 1'
#
loop_
_entity.id
_entity.type
_entity.pdbx_description
1 polymer ?
#
loop_
_entity_poly.entity_id
_entity_poly.type
_entity_poly.pdbx_seq_one_letter_code
_entity_poly.pdbx_strand_id
1 'polypeptide(L)'
;TQPSWDDIAPKSPIAKALWQQWSRLSVKNGVLKRKFEYLDGREDVQQVIIPHQLRRDFVLEIHRGITGGHMGRKRTTAQVQKRGYWPGWTTFIPACLRQCHQCQQYHRGGAPRVTPLKPQQVGDVWERVSIDITGPHPRSRRGNMYLLTVMDHFSKWAEALPIPNHTAAVVARVLYTNVFC
;
A
#
# COMPACT_ATOMS: atom_id res chain seq x y z
N THR A 1 9.40 35.51 -29.99
CA THR A 1 9.08 36.51 -28.96
C THR A 1 8.00 35.94 -28.06
N GLN A 2 8.04 36.25 -26.75
CA GLN A 2 7.01 35.84 -25.80
C GLN A 2 5.70 36.60 -26.11
N PRO A 3 4.54 35.93 -26.24
CA PRO A 3 3.26 36.57 -26.41
C PRO A 3 2.92 37.50 -25.23
N SER A 4 2.09 38.52 -25.48
CA SER A 4 1.61 39.37 -24.39
C SER A 4 0.70 38.63 -23.41
N TRP A 5 0.51 39.17 -22.21
CA TRP A 5 -0.46 38.59 -21.29
C TRP A 5 -1.89 38.63 -21.83
N ASP A 6 -2.24 39.67 -22.54
CA ASP A 6 -3.59 39.84 -23.12
C ASP A 6 -3.93 38.74 -24.13
N ASP A 7 -2.93 38.26 -24.88
CA ASP A 7 -3.08 37.12 -25.79
C ASP A 7 -3.27 35.78 -25.05
N ILE A 8 -2.72 35.68 -23.87
CA ILE A 8 -2.70 34.44 -23.05
C ILE A 8 -3.85 34.42 -22.03
N ALA A 9 -4.31 35.56 -21.57
CA ALA A 9 -5.37 35.66 -20.56
C ALA A 9 -6.65 34.87 -20.90
N PRO A 10 -7.15 34.82 -22.14
CA PRO A 10 -8.30 34.01 -22.51
C PRO A 10 -7.99 32.53 -22.72
N LYS A 11 -6.72 32.11 -22.68
CA LYS A 11 -6.30 30.73 -22.96
C LYS A 11 -6.44 29.80 -21.72
N SER A 12 -6.24 28.52 -21.98
CA SER A 12 -6.38 27.49 -20.96
C SER A 12 -5.39 27.67 -19.78
N PRO A 13 -5.69 27.14 -18.57
CA PRO A 13 -4.77 27.17 -17.45
C PRO A 13 -3.39 26.54 -17.76
N ILE A 14 -3.38 25.55 -18.66
CA ILE A 14 -2.14 24.91 -19.12
C ILE A 14 -1.29 25.88 -19.93
N ALA A 15 -1.91 26.63 -20.84
CA ALA A 15 -1.20 27.64 -21.64
C ALA A 15 -0.61 28.74 -20.76
N LYS A 16 -1.37 29.22 -19.77
CA LYS A 16 -0.90 30.19 -18.76
C LYS A 16 0.29 29.66 -17.96
N ALA A 17 0.22 28.43 -17.50
CA ALA A 17 1.31 27.82 -16.74
C ALA A 17 2.58 27.57 -17.59
N LEU A 18 2.45 27.32 -18.88
CA LEU A 18 3.58 27.26 -19.82
C LEU A 18 4.13 28.64 -20.13
N TRP A 19 3.27 29.63 -20.33
CA TRP A 19 3.67 31.02 -20.57
C TRP A 19 4.53 31.59 -19.45
N GLN A 20 4.19 31.28 -18.17
CA GLN A 20 4.99 31.69 -17.02
C GLN A 20 6.42 31.13 -17.03
N GLN A 21 6.65 30.06 -17.78
CA GLN A 21 7.96 29.41 -17.93
C GLN A 21 8.58 29.63 -19.31
N TRP A 22 8.16 30.70 -20.03
CA TRP A 22 8.54 30.95 -21.42
C TRP A 22 10.06 30.89 -21.67
N SER A 23 10.85 31.50 -20.80
CA SER A 23 12.31 31.51 -20.89
C SER A 23 12.97 30.13 -20.86
N ARG A 24 12.26 29.12 -20.32
CA ARG A 24 12.72 27.73 -20.24
C ARG A 24 12.21 26.88 -21.40
N LEU A 25 11.36 27.42 -22.26
CA LEU A 25 10.77 26.70 -23.39
C LEU A 25 11.60 26.84 -24.65
N SER A 26 11.71 25.78 -25.39
CA SER A 26 12.37 25.76 -26.70
C SER A 26 11.67 24.77 -27.64
N VAL A 27 11.64 25.07 -28.93
CA VAL A 27 11.17 24.11 -29.95
C VAL A 27 12.40 23.52 -30.65
N LYS A 28 12.53 22.19 -30.60
CA LYS A 28 13.59 21.48 -31.32
C LYS A 28 12.97 20.32 -32.11
N ASN A 29 13.21 20.35 -33.44
CA ASN A 29 12.65 19.35 -34.38
C ASN A 29 11.10 19.24 -34.29
N GLY A 30 10.41 20.39 -34.18
CA GLY A 30 8.94 20.44 -34.08
C GLY A 30 8.38 20.02 -32.71
N VAL A 31 9.23 19.67 -31.76
CA VAL A 31 8.83 19.24 -30.41
C VAL A 31 9.08 20.34 -29.38
N LEU A 32 8.06 20.74 -28.65
CA LEU A 32 8.17 21.68 -27.54
C LEU A 32 8.84 21.04 -26.36
N LYS A 33 9.94 21.65 -25.91
CA LYS A 33 10.75 21.17 -24.77
C LYS A 33 10.87 22.25 -23.72
N ARG A 34 11.08 21.81 -22.46
CA ARG A 34 11.35 22.67 -21.32
C ARG A 34 12.70 22.31 -20.71
N LYS A 35 13.53 23.30 -20.47
CA LYS A 35 14.75 23.15 -19.68
C LYS A 35 14.38 23.02 -18.21
N PHE A 36 14.83 21.95 -17.55
CA PHE A 36 14.69 21.74 -16.11
C PHE A 36 16.07 21.71 -15.46
N GLU A 37 16.30 22.65 -14.56
CA GLU A 37 17.53 22.84 -13.83
C GLU A 37 17.42 22.19 -12.45
N TYR A 38 18.39 21.35 -12.11
CA TYR A 38 18.49 20.78 -10.76
C TYR A 38 19.25 21.73 -9.84
N LEU A 39 18.72 21.96 -8.63
CA LEU A 39 19.36 22.84 -7.64
C LEU A 39 20.58 22.19 -6.97
N ASP A 40 20.80 20.90 -7.15
CA ASP A 40 21.88 20.11 -6.56
C ASP A 40 23.12 19.92 -7.45
N GLY A 41 23.22 20.71 -8.52
CA GLY A 41 24.38 20.72 -9.42
C GLY A 41 24.42 19.59 -10.45
N ARG A 42 23.37 18.77 -10.54
CA ARG A 42 23.23 17.79 -11.63
C ARG A 42 23.03 18.50 -12.97
N GLU A 43 23.36 17.82 -14.06
CA GLU A 43 23.15 18.32 -15.41
C GLU A 43 21.66 18.65 -15.68
N ASP A 44 21.45 19.75 -16.40
CA ASP A 44 20.13 20.18 -16.83
C ASP A 44 19.48 19.17 -17.78
N VAL A 45 18.19 18.99 -17.63
CA VAL A 45 17.43 18.03 -18.44
C VAL A 45 16.45 18.76 -19.38
N GLN A 46 16.41 18.30 -20.63
CA GLN A 46 15.43 18.74 -21.61
C GLN A 46 14.18 17.84 -21.52
N GLN A 47 13.13 18.38 -20.91
CA GLN A 47 11.84 17.68 -20.76
C GLN A 47 10.96 17.95 -21.98
N VAL A 48 10.37 16.92 -22.57
CA VAL A 48 9.35 17.06 -23.62
C VAL A 48 8.03 17.50 -22.98
N ILE A 49 7.36 18.49 -23.56
CA ILE A 49 6.00 18.86 -23.14
C ILE A 49 5.02 17.83 -23.69
N ILE A 50 4.40 17.08 -22.77
CA ILE A 50 3.51 15.97 -23.16
C ILE A 50 2.08 16.47 -23.33
N PRO A 51 1.47 16.34 -24.53
CA PRO A 51 0.07 16.65 -24.79
C PRO A 51 -0.86 15.81 -23.91
N HIS A 52 -2.04 16.35 -23.61
CA HIS A 52 -3.00 15.71 -22.69
C HIS A 52 -3.32 14.26 -23.08
N GLN A 53 -3.54 14.00 -24.37
CA GLN A 53 -3.90 12.67 -24.88
C GLN A 53 -2.82 11.61 -24.64
N LEU A 54 -1.55 12.01 -24.65
CA LEU A 54 -0.40 11.09 -24.52
C LEU A 54 0.09 10.90 -23.08
N ARG A 55 -0.40 11.68 -22.11
CA ARG A 55 0.11 11.66 -20.72
C ARG A 55 -0.02 10.30 -20.05
N ARG A 56 -1.19 9.68 -20.22
CA ARG A 56 -1.47 8.38 -19.60
C ARG A 56 -0.54 7.31 -20.15
N ASP A 57 -0.44 7.20 -21.47
CA ASP A 57 0.39 6.19 -22.12
C ASP A 57 1.86 6.43 -21.81
N PHE A 58 2.30 7.69 -21.82
CA PHE A 58 3.66 8.07 -21.42
C PHE A 58 4.00 7.62 -20.00
N VAL A 59 3.10 7.84 -19.03
CA VAL A 59 3.32 7.38 -17.63
C VAL A 59 3.30 5.87 -17.54
N LEU A 60 2.38 5.20 -18.23
CA LEU A 60 2.26 3.75 -18.19
C LEU A 60 3.43 3.07 -18.88
N GLU A 61 3.95 3.62 -19.97
CA GLU A 61 5.15 3.09 -20.63
C GLU A 61 6.37 3.15 -19.70
N ILE A 62 6.56 4.27 -19.01
CA ILE A 62 7.65 4.41 -18.02
C ILE A 62 7.44 3.45 -16.83
N HIS A 63 6.20 3.22 -16.42
CA HIS A 63 5.87 2.37 -15.27
C HIS A 63 5.94 0.88 -15.58
N ARG A 64 5.40 0.46 -16.74
CA ARG A 64 5.25 -0.95 -17.15
C ARG A 64 6.33 -1.42 -18.12
N GLY A 65 7.00 -0.48 -18.79
CA GLY A 65 8.02 -0.80 -19.80
C GLY A 65 9.16 -1.66 -19.24
N ILE A 66 9.99 -2.21 -20.13
CA ILE A 66 11.08 -3.13 -19.79
C ILE A 66 11.98 -2.58 -18.68
N THR A 67 12.24 -1.27 -18.68
CA THR A 67 13.02 -0.59 -17.63
C THR A 67 12.18 -0.14 -16.42
N GLY A 68 10.86 -0.20 -16.52
CA GLY A 68 9.91 0.29 -15.51
C GLY A 68 9.63 -0.72 -14.41
N GLY A 69 9.40 -1.99 -14.78
CA GLY A 69 9.20 -3.10 -13.85
C GLY A 69 8.18 -2.82 -12.74
N HIS A 70 7.11 -2.08 -13.05
CA HIS A 70 6.10 -1.65 -12.08
C HIS A 70 6.67 -0.89 -10.87
N MET A 71 7.66 -0.04 -11.11
CA MET A 71 8.28 0.80 -10.08
C MET A 71 7.23 1.60 -9.30
N GLY A 72 7.44 1.72 -7.98
CA GLY A 72 6.59 2.51 -7.11
C GLY A 72 6.57 4.00 -7.47
N ARG A 73 5.59 4.73 -6.91
CA ARG A 73 5.31 6.15 -7.21
C ARG A 73 6.57 7.03 -7.28
N LYS A 74 7.45 6.99 -6.26
CA LYS A 74 8.64 7.85 -6.21
C LYS A 74 9.56 7.64 -7.43
N ARG A 75 9.85 6.38 -7.77
CA ARG A 75 10.75 6.04 -8.90
C ARG A 75 10.12 6.39 -10.24
N THR A 76 8.83 6.06 -10.46
CA THR A 76 8.12 6.43 -11.70
C THR A 76 8.09 7.94 -11.87
N THR A 77 7.78 8.70 -10.81
CA THR A 77 7.78 10.17 -10.84
C THR A 77 9.15 10.74 -11.24
N ALA A 78 10.23 10.22 -10.65
CA ALA A 78 11.59 10.65 -11.00
C ALA A 78 11.94 10.35 -12.46
N GLN A 79 11.52 9.20 -13.00
CA GLN A 79 11.76 8.86 -14.41
C GLN A 79 10.92 9.70 -15.37
N VAL A 80 9.68 10.01 -15.03
CA VAL A 80 8.84 10.95 -15.78
C VAL A 80 9.48 12.33 -15.79
N GLN A 81 9.93 12.83 -14.65
CA GLN A 81 10.57 14.14 -14.50
C GLN A 81 11.83 14.29 -15.36
N LYS A 82 12.58 13.23 -15.57
CA LYS A 82 13.76 13.26 -16.45
C LYS A 82 13.44 13.40 -17.94
N ARG A 83 12.23 13.06 -18.38
CA ARG A 83 11.89 12.90 -19.79
C ARG A 83 10.78 13.86 -20.26
N GLY A 84 9.79 14.11 -19.40
CA GLY A 84 8.59 14.85 -19.79
C GLY A 84 8.09 15.80 -18.72
N TYR A 85 7.27 16.75 -19.16
CA TYR A 85 6.62 17.73 -18.29
C TYR A 85 5.24 18.11 -18.82
N TRP A 86 4.33 18.37 -17.91
CA TRP A 86 3.06 19.09 -18.13
C TRP A 86 2.58 19.70 -16.81
N PRO A 87 1.86 20.83 -16.84
CA PRO A 87 1.28 21.39 -15.62
C PRO A 87 0.34 20.38 -14.93
N GLY A 88 0.51 20.19 -13.61
CA GLY A 88 -0.28 19.24 -12.82
C GLY A 88 0.20 17.77 -12.86
N TRP A 89 1.38 17.48 -13.39
CA TRP A 89 1.93 16.13 -13.47
C TRP A 89 2.07 15.44 -12.09
N THR A 90 2.31 16.20 -11.03
CA THR A 90 2.50 15.67 -9.65
C THR A 90 1.25 15.02 -9.10
N THR A 91 0.06 15.49 -9.45
CA THR A 91 -1.23 14.89 -9.07
C THR A 91 -1.68 13.83 -10.07
N PHE A 92 -1.36 14.00 -11.34
CA PHE A 92 -1.74 13.10 -12.42
C PHE A 92 -1.05 11.72 -12.28
N ILE A 93 0.27 11.69 -12.04
CA ILE A 93 1.03 10.43 -11.97
C ILE A 93 0.49 9.49 -10.87
N PRO A 94 0.31 9.92 -9.61
CA PRO A 94 -0.27 9.05 -8.58
C PRO A 94 -1.66 8.51 -8.94
N ALA A 95 -2.51 9.35 -9.57
CA ALA A 95 -3.84 8.92 -10.01
C ALA A 95 -3.76 7.84 -11.10
N CYS A 96 -2.85 7.99 -12.06
CA CYS A 96 -2.61 7.01 -13.11
C CYS A 96 -2.08 5.68 -12.54
N LEU A 97 -1.13 5.72 -11.60
CA LEU A 97 -0.52 4.52 -11.01
C LEU A 97 -1.50 3.73 -10.13
N ARG A 98 -2.44 4.40 -9.46
CA ARG A 98 -3.51 3.73 -8.69
C ARG A 98 -4.40 2.84 -9.56
N GLN A 99 -4.47 3.08 -10.86
CA GLN A 99 -5.25 2.28 -11.81
C GLN A 99 -4.46 1.10 -12.40
N CYS A 100 -3.23 0.87 -11.98
CA CYS A 100 -2.44 -0.25 -12.47
C CYS A 100 -2.90 -1.55 -11.79
N HIS A 101 -3.57 -2.42 -12.54
CA HIS A 101 -4.13 -3.67 -12.04
C HIS A 101 -3.05 -4.58 -11.41
N GLN A 102 -1.91 -4.75 -12.07
CA GLN A 102 -0.81 -5.56 -11.54
C GLN A 102 -0.28 -5.02 -10.21
N CYS A 103 -0.08 -3.68 -10.11
CA CYS A 103 0.34 -3.08 -8.84
C CYS A 103 -0.70 -3.26 -7.74
N GLN A 104 -2.00 -3.22 -8.06
CA GLN A 104 -3.05 -3.44 -7.07
C GLN A 104 -3.05 -4.88 -6.54
N GLN A 105 -2.82 -5.87 -7.39
CA GLN A 105 -2.74 -7.27 -6.98
C GLN A 105 -1.58 -7.56 -6.03
N TYR A 106 -0.44 -6.90 -6.24
CA TYR A 106 0.78 -7.13 -5.46
C TYR A 106 1.04 -6.04 -4.40
N HIS A 107 0.18 -5.03 -4.34
CA HIS A 107 0.32 -3.99 -3.33
C HIS A 107 -0.02 -4.60 -1.97
N ARG A 108 1.00 -4.91 -1.20
CA ARG A 108 0.82 -5.13 0.23
C ARG A 108 0.22 -3.84 0.79
N GLY A 109 -0.99 -3.92 1.33
CA GLY A 109 -1.61 -2.79 2.03
C GLY A 109 -0.59 -2.11 2.92
N GLY A 110 -0.75 -0.81 3.16
CA GLY A 110 0.13 -0.09 4.09
C GLY A 110 0.26 -0.87 5.39
N ALA A 111 1.36 -0.65 6.11
CA ALA A 111 1.58 -1.29 7.41
C ALA A 111 0.26 -1.35 8.19
N PRO A 112 -0.14 -2.52 8.70
CA PRO A 112 -1.38 -2.63 9.44
C PRO A 112 -1.39 -1.54 10.51
N ARG A 113 -2.48 -0.79 10.60
CA ARG A 113 -2.64 0.17 11.69
C ARG A 113 -2.51 -0.64 12.97
N VAL A 114 -1.41 -0.46 13.67
CA VAL A 114 -1.23 -1.05 15.00
C VAL A 114 -2.23 -0.35 15.89
N THR A 115 -3.39 -0.99 16.07
CA THR A 115 -4.35 -0.55 17.06
C THR A 115 -3.71 -0.76 18.43
N PRO A 116 -3.64 0.25 19.28
CA PRO A 116 -3.08 0.07 20.61
C PRO A 116 -3.84 -1.04 21.35
N LEU A 117 -3.11 -1.98 21.91
CA LEU A 117 -3.67 -3.04 22.73
C LEU A 117 -4.35 -2.39 23.93
N LYS A 118 -5.66 -2.58 24.05
CA LYS A 118 -6.41 -2.18 25.24
C LYS A 118 -6.50 -3.40 26.15
N PRO A 119 -5.95 -3.35 27.38
CA PRO A 119 -6.18 -4.39 28.36
C PRO A 119 -7.69 -4.54 28.58
N GLN A 120 -8.18 -5.76 28.47
CA GLN A 120 -9.58 -6.04 28.80
C GLN A 120 -9.65 -6.29 30.32
N GLN A 121 -10.46 -5.49 30.99
CA GLN A 121 -10.75 -5.70 32.41
C GLN A 121 -11.71 -6.88 32.53
N VAL A 122 -11.42 -7.76 33.46
CA VAL A 122 -12.25 -8.91 33.85
C VAL A 122 -12.65 -8.69 35.30
N GLY A 123 -13.94 -8.64 35.56
CA GLY A 123 -14.46 -8.22 36.87
C GLY A 123 -14.65 -9.37 37.87
N ASP A 124 -14.83 -10.62 37.38
CA ASP A 124 -15.13 -11.76 38.24
C ASP A 124 -14.63 -13.09 37.65
N VAL A 125 -14.63 -14.12 38.48
CA VAL A 125 -14.27 -15.50 38.12
C VAL A 125 -15.26 -16.05 37.11
N TRP A 126 -14.76 -16.73 36.09
CA TRP A 126 -15.53 -17.29 34.97
C TRP A 126 -16.23 -16.28 34.05
N GLU A 127 -16.09 -14.96 34.26
CA GLU A 127 -16.59 -13.96 33.33
C GLU A 127 -15.91 -14.09 31.97
N ARG A 128 -14.64 -14.48 31.98
CA ARG A 128 -13.86 -14.69 30.74
C ARG A 128 -12.92 -15.88 30.85
N VAL A 129 -13.14 -16.84 29.99
CA VAL A 129 -12.31 -18.02 29.85
C VAL A 129 -11.66 -18.02 28.46
N SER A 130 -10.37 -18.28 28.39
CA SER A 130 -9.68 -18.59 27.14
C SER A 130 -9.44 -20.11 27.04
N ILE A 131 -9.58 -20.59 25.82
CA ILE A 131 -9.26 -21.96 25.44
C ILE A 131 -8.24 -21.97 24.31
N ASP A 132 -7.32 -22.90 24.34
CA ASP A 132 -6.36 -23.11 23.26
C ASP A 132 -6.11 -24.63 23.10
N ILE A 133 -5.72 -25.03 21.88
CA ILE A 133 -5.44 -26.42 21.55
C ILE A 133 -4.06 -26.52 20.94
N THR A 134 -3.18 -27.30 21.58
CA THR A 134 -1.84 -27.57 21.08
C THR A 134 -1.73 -29.00 20.55
N GLY A 135 -0.96 -29.21 19.52
CA GLY A 135 -0.70 -30.51 18.90
C GLY A 135 -0.70 -30.43 17.35
N PRO A 136 -0.59 -31.57 16.67
CA PRO A 136 -0.55 -32.93 17.24
C PRO A 136 0.78 -33.26 17.93
N HIS A 137 0.69 -33.88 19.11
CA HIS A 137 1.83 -34.45 19.83
C HIS A 137 1.95 -35.95 19.54
N PRO A 138 3.06 -36.59 19.90
CA PRO A 138 3.15 -38.06 19.90
C PRO A 138 2.00 -38.70 20.66
N ARG A 139 1.41 -39.76 20.09
CA ARG A 139 0.23 -40.40 20.64
C ARG A 139 0.49 -40.97 22.00
N SER A 140 -0.28 -40.55 22.98
CA SER A 140 -0.19 -41.09 24.35
C SER A 140 -0.72 -42.53 24.44
N ARG A 141 -0.43 -43.23 25.55
CA ARG A 141 -0.97 -44.58 25.81
C ARG A 141 -2.51 -44.65 25.81
N ARG A 142 -3.19 -43.52 26.11
CA ARG A 142 -4.66 -43.40 26.07
C ARG A 142 -5.19 -42.89 24.71
N GLY A 143 -4.34 -42.80 23.70
CA GLY A 143 -4.74 -42.42 22.34
C GLY A 143 -4.86 -40.90 22.08
N ASN A 144 -4.51 -40.05 23.05
CA ASN A 144 -4.60 -38.59 22.90
C ASN A 144 -3.40 -38.06 22.13
N MET A 145 -3.65 -37.08 21.27
CA MET A 145 -2.66 -36.38 20.40
C MET A 145 -2.67 -34.88 20.60
N TYR A 146 -3.64 -34.33 21.29
CA TYR A 146 -3.80 -32.88 21.49
C TYR A 146 -3.97 -32.58 22.97
N LEU A 147 -3.65 -31.35 23.35
CA LEU A 147 -3.84 -30.82 24.68
C LEU A 147 -4.76 -29.60 24.57
N LEU A 148 -5.92 -29.68 25.25
CA LEU A 148 -6.84 -28.55 25.40
C LEU A 148 -6.47 -27.82 26.67
N THR A 149 -6.08 -26.57 26.59
CA THR A 149 -5.81 -25.69 27.72
C THR A 149 -6.97 -24.74 27.94
N VAL A 150 -7.34 -24.57 29.20
CA VAL A 150 -8.43 -23.69 29.62
C VAL A 150 -7.88 -22.77 30.69
N MET A 151 -8.11 -21.47 30.59
CA MET A 151 -7.64 -20.50 31.58
C MET A 151 -8.71 -19.45 31.88
N ASP A 152 -9.05 -19.31 33.16
CA ASP A 152 -9.83 -18.18 33.63
C ASP A 152 -8.99 -16.90 33.74
N HIS A 153 -9.48 -15.82 33.12
CA HIS A 153 -8.74 -14.55 33.07
C HIS A 153 -8.69 -13.78 34.38
N PHE A 154 -9.63 -14.03 35.30
CA PHE A 154 -9.66 -13.35 36.58
C PHE A 154 -8.76 -14.05 37.59
N SER A 155 -9.07 -15.31 37.95
CA SER A 155 -8.33 -16.07 38.92
C SER A 155 -6.96 -16.58 38.45
N LYS A 156 -6.74 -16.59 37.13
CA LYS A 156 -5.58 -17.24 36.46
C LYS A 156 -5.55 -18.76 36.64
N TRP A 157 -6.65 -19.35 37.09
CA TRP A 157 -6.80 -20.80 37.13
C TRP A 157 -6.64 -21.38 35.73
N ALA A 158 -5.81 -22.39 35.61
CA ALA A 158 -5.52 -23.02 34.32
C ALA A 158 -5.61 -24.55 34.46
N GLU A 159 -6.26 -25.17 33.48
CA GLU A 159 -6.33 -26.61 33.31
C GLU A 159 -5.82 -27.03 31.93
N ALA A 160 -5.28 -28.27 31.90
CA ALA A 160 -4.76 -28.85 30.67
C ALA A 160 -5.31 -30.28 30.52
N LEU A 161 -6.16 -30.48 29.52
CA LEU A 161 -6.93 -31.70 29.32
C LEU A 161 -6.49 -32.41 28.03
N PRO A 162 -6.01 -33.66 28.11
CA PRO A 162 -5.60 -34.42 26.94
C PRO A 162 -6.81 -34.87 26.13
N ILE A 163 -6.79 -34.60 24.80
CA ILE A 163 -7.88 -34.97 23.88
C ILE A 163 -7.36 -35.76 22.68
N PRO A 164 -8.15 -36.71 22.14
CA PRO A 164 -7.74 -37.53 21.00
C PRO A 164 -7.72 -36.78 19.69
N ASN A 165 -8.61 -35.84 19.50
CA ASN A 165 -8.70 -34.96 18.31
C ASN A 165 -9.28 -33.59 18.69
N HIS A 166 -9.20 -32.63 17.78
CA HIS A 166 -9.61 -31.26 18.02
C HIS A 166 -10.97 -30.89 17.38
N THR A 167 -11.87 -31.87 17.20
CA THR A 167 -13.22 -31.63 16.72
C THR A 167 -14.07 -30.88 17.73
N ALA A 168 -14.96 -30.00 17.27
CA ALA A 168 -15.83 -29.22 18.15
C ALA A 168 -16.63 -30.09 19.15
N ALA A 169 -17.12 -31.26 18.72
CA ALA A 169 -17.84 -32.18 19.56
C ALA A 169 -17.02 -32.73 20.71
N VAL A 170 -15.75 -33.08 20.48
CA VAL A 170 -14.82 -33.57 21.52
C VAL A 170 -14.46 -32.44 22.47
N VAL A 171 -14.13 -31.26 21.96
CA VAL A 171 -13.80 -30.10 22.78
C VAL A 171 -14.98 -29.71 23.68
N ALA A 172 -16.19 -29.57 23.12
CA ALA A 172 -17.37 -29.22 23.86
C ALA A 172 -17.68 -30.24 24.99
N ARG A 173 -17.60 -31.53 24.70
CA ARG A 173 -17.81 -32.59 25.69
C ARG A 173 -16.79 -32.53 26.81
N VAL A 174 -15.50 -32.37 26.48
CA VAL A 174 -14.43 -32.32 27.48
C VAL A 174 -14.54 -31.09 28.38
N LEU A 175 -14.85 -29.93 27.81
CA LEU A 175 -15.13 -28.69 28.56
C LEU A 175 -16.32 -28.89 29.51
N TYR A 176 -17.42 -29.39 28.98
CA TYR A 176 -18.62 -29.62 29.79
C TYR A 176 -18.34 -30.55 30.95
N THR A 177 -17.71 -31.72 30.71
CA THR A 177 -17.54 -32.77 31.73
C THR A 177 -16.45 -32.45 32.76
N ASN A 178 -15.41 -31.70 32.41
CA ASN A 178 -14.24 -31.54 33.30
C ASN A 178 -14.04 -30.09 33.81
N VAL A 179 -14.72 -29.11 33.21
CA VAL A 179 -14.50 -27.69 33.55
C VAL A 179 -15.78 -27.09 34.15
N PHE A 180 -16.95 -27.39 33.56
CA PHE A 180 -18.20 -26.72 33.92
C PHE A 180 -19.19 -27.57 34.72
N CYS A 181 -18.93 -28.87 34.94
CA CYS A 181 -19.79 -29.77 35.74
C CYS A 181 -19.09 -30.38 36.93
#